data_8704fa4ea0bf34dddb255414634e2383
#
_entry.id   8704fa4ea0bf34dddb255414634e2383
#
_cell.length_a   1.000
_cell.length_b   1.000
_cell.length_c   1.000
_cell.angle_alpha   90.00
_cell.angle_beta   90.00
_cell.angle_gamma   90.00
#
_symmetry.space_group_name_H-M   'P 1'
#
loop_
_entity.id
_entity.type
_entity.pdbx_description
1 polymer ?
#
loop_
_entity_poly.entity_id
_entity_poly.type
_entity_poly.pdbx_seq_one_letter_code
_entity_poly.pdbx_strand_id
1 'polypeptide(L)'
;MGENGRAVVISKGYAGIAYLYDGEGRIATELYYGADGELMTLETGYTTGFAGRSFQYDANGNITRETYLGLDGKLVINSKGYAEIERSFDEKNNVVQEWYYDEESRPMTIAAGYASRAMTYDGSGRVLTETFLDLSGKPTLNKYGYSNTKRTYDEKGNQVLEERFDLDGKLVSTK
;
A
#
# COMPACT_ATOMS: atom_id res chain seq x y z
N MET A 1 2.50 -6.47 29.69
CA MET A 1 1.43 -7.12 30.46
C MET A 1 0.91 -6.11 31.47
N GLY A 2 -0.42 -6.05 31.72
CA GLY A 2 -0.99 -5.20 32.76
C GLY A 2 -0.63 -5.73 34.16
N GLU A 3 -0.92 -4.93 35.20
CA GLU A 3 -0.57 -5.23 36.60
C GLU A 3 -1.05 -6.59 37.12
N ASN A 4 -2.00 -7.23 36.44
CA ASN A 4 -2.57 -8.54 36.82
C ASN A 4 -2.14 -9.69 35.87
N GLY A 5 -1.08 -9.52 35.08
CA GLY A 5 -0.60 -10.55 34.13
C GLY A 5 -1.52 -10.77 32.93
N ARG A 6 -2.59 -9.97 32.75
CA ARG A 6 -3.49 -10.03 31.60
C ARG A 6 -2.89 -9.28 30.42
N ALA A 7 -3.19 -9.74 29.20
CA ALA A 7 -2.88 -9.02 27.98
C ALA A 7 -3.56 -7.64 27.99
N VAL A 8 -2.86 -6.61 27.51
CA VAL A 8 -3.35 -5.23 27.45
C VAL A 8 -3.27 -4.77 26.02
N VAL A 9 -4.33 -4.15 25.52
CA VAL A 9 -4.36 -3.54 24.19
C VAL A 9 -3.37 -2.37 24.17
N ILE A 10 -2.42 -2.41 23.24
CA ILE A 10 -1.45 -1.33 23.04
C ILE A 10 -2.06 -0.20 22.20
N SER A 11 -1.36 0.94 22.09
CA SER A 11 -1.80 2.11 21.31
C SER A 11 -2.09 1.82 19.82
N LYS A 12 -1.57 0.71 19.27
CA LYS A 12 -1.85 0.22 17.92
C LYS A 12 -3.17 -0.55 17.78
N GLY A 13 -3.94 -0.74 18.87
CA GLY A 13 -5.28 -1.30 18.85
C GLY A 13 -5.37 -2.81 19.01
N TYR A 14 -4.27 -3.53 19.29
CA TYR A 14 -4.25 -4.98 19.57
C TYR A 14 -3.47 -5.31 20.85
N ALA A 15 -3.69 -6.50 21.40
CA ALA A 15 -2.99 -7.00 22.59
C ALA A 15 -1.91 -8.05 22.23
N GLY A 16 -2.06 -8.72 21.11
CA GLY A 16 -1.11 -9.72 20.60
C GLY A 16 -1.03 -9.71 19.10
N ILE A 17 0.11 -10.19 18.58
CA ILE A 17 0.30 -10.45 17.15
C ILE A 17 0.97 -11.81 16.99
N ALA A 18 0.46 -12.63 16.07
CA ALA A 18 1.10 -13.87 15.65
C ALA A 18 1.69 -13.71 14.26
N TYR A 19 2.85 -14.31 14.05
CA TYR A 19 3.52 -14.36 12.76
C TYR A 19 3.62 -15.79 12.26
N LEU A 20 3.24 -16.00 11.01
CA LEU A 20 3.56 -17.20 10.26
C LEU A 20 4.68 -16.85 9.28
N TYR A 21 5.62 -17.77 9.13
CA TYR A 21 6.81 -17.55 8.31
C TYR A 21 6.79 -18.44 7.07
N ASP A 22 7.37 -17.98 5.98
CA ASP A 22 7.63 -18.77 4.77
C ASP A 22 8.84 -19.70 4.95
N GLY A 23 9.15 -20.48 3.90
CA GLY A 23 10.29 -21.40 3.92
C GLY A 23 11.67 -20.73 4.01
N GLU A 24 11.74 -19.41 3.82
CA GLU A 24 12.96 -18.61 3.91
C GLU A 24 13.03 -17.80 5.22
N GLY A 25 12.04 -17.99 6.13
CA GLY A 25 12.00 -17.33 7.44
C GLY A 25 11.48 -15.89 7.40
N ARG A 26 10.85 -15.45 6.29
CA ARG A 26 10.21 -14.14 6.17
C ARG A 26 8.77 -14.24 6.67
N ILE A 27 8.20 -13.14 7.17
CA ILE A 27 6.81 -13.10 7.63
C ILE A 27 5.88 -13.29 6.44
N ALA A 28 5.25 -14.46 6.32
CA ALA A 28 4.24 -14.75 5.30
C ALA A 28 2.85 -14.24 5.70
N THR A 29 2.53 -14.27 7.00
CA THR A 29 1.24 -13.78 7.52
C THR A 29 1.42 -13.20 8.91
N GLU A 30 0.69 -12.13 9.21
CA GLU A 30 0.53 -11.60 10.56
C GLU A 30 -0.96 -11.55 10.92
N LEU A 31 -1.29 -11.90 12.17
CA LEU A 31 -2.66 -11.96 12.69
C LEU A 31 -2.74 -11.17 14.00
N TYR A 32 -3.82 -10.43 14.22
CA TYR A 32 -3.99 -9.55 15.37
C TYR A 32 -4.99 -10.11 16.38
N TYR A 33 -4.64 -10.05 17.65
CA TYR A 33 -5.40 -10.61 18.76
C TYR A 33 -5.77 -9.57 19.79
N GLY A 34 -7.00 -9.68 20.33
CA GLY A 34 -7.51 -8.90 21.43
C GLY A 34 -6.92 -9.32 22.79
N ALA A 35 -7.29 -8.59 23.85
CA ALA A 35 -6.89 -8.91 25.21
C ALA A 35 -7.50 -10.21 25.74
N ASP A 36 -8.57 -10.69 25.13
CA ASP A 36 -9.24 -11.99 25.36
C ASP A 36 -8.51 -13.16 24.70
N GLY A 37 -7.53 -12.89 23.86
CA GLY A 37 -6.79 -13.88 23.10
C GLY A 37 -7.48 -14.33 21.81
N GLU A 38 -8.62 -13.73 21.46
CA GLU A 38 -9.34 -14.00 20.22
C GLU A 38 -8.83 -13.14 19.07
N LEU A 39 -8.95 -13.66 17.84
CA LEU A 39 -8.63 -12.91 16.63
C LEU A 39 -9.53 -11.67 16.53
N MET A 40 -8.96 -10.52 16.26
CA MET A 40 -9.68 -9.26 16.21
C MET A 40 -9.39 -8.46 14.94
N THR A 41 -10.33 -7.60 14.54
CA THR A 41 -10.08 -6.63 13.48
C THR A 41 -9.40 -5.38 14.04
N LEU A 42 -8.38 -4.89 13.33
CA LEU A 42 -7.83 -3.56 13.57
C LEU A 42 -8.74 -2.53 12.90
N GLU A 43 -9.37 -1.70 13.69
CA GLU A 43 -10.07 -0.54 13.16
C GLU A 43 -9.07 0.55 12.79
N THR A 44 -8.96 0.85 11.51
CA THR A 44 -8.10 1.93 11.00
C THR A 44 -8.99 3.01 10.38
N GLY A 45 -9.62 3.85 11.21
CA GLY A 45 -10.50 4.93 10.77
C GLY A 45 -11.95 4.48 10.51
N TYR A 46 -12.63 5.05 9.50
CA TYR A 46 -14.08 4.89 9.24
C TYR A 46 -14.47 3.64 8.43
N THR A 47 -13.59 2.68 8.24
CA THR A 47 -13.84 1.49 7.40
C THR A 47 -13.67 0.19 8.18
N THR A 48 -14.26 -0.89 7.64
CA THR A 48 -14.11 -2.25 8.16
C THR A 48 -12.63 -2.59 8.35
N GLY A 49 -12.27 -2.96 9.58
CA GLY A 49 -10.92 -3.33 9.93
C GLY A 49 -10.53 -4.68 9.32
N PHE A 50 -9.26 -4.97 9.28
CA PHE A 50 -8.71 -6.28 8.90
C PHE A 50 -8.14 -7.00 10.14
N ALA A 51 -8.20 -8.33 10.15
CA ALA A 51 -7.72 -9.16 11.25
C ALA A 51 -6.29 -9.68 11.03
N GLY A 52 -5.80 -9.57 9.80
CA GLY A 52 -4.45 -9.98 9.45
C GLY A 52 -4.02 -9.46 8.09
N ARG A 53 -2.73 -9.68 7.79
CA ARG A 53 -2.16 -9.42 6.46
C ARG A 53 -1.35 -10.62 6.01
N SER A 54 -1.30 -10.88 4.71
CA SER A 54 -0.33 -11.82 4.16
C SER A 54 0.57 -11.14 3.13
N PHE A 55 1.76 -11.73 2.93
CA PHE A 55 2.81 -11.14 2.11
C PHE A 55 3.41 -12.18 1.17
N GLN A 56 3.71 -11.75 -0.05
CA GLN A 56 4.55 -12.48 -0.97
C GLN A 56 5.80 -11.65 -1.27
N TYR A 57 6.89 -12.32 -1.59
CA TYR A 57 8.20 -11.68 -1.78
C TYR A 57 8.84 -12.10 -3.09
N ASP A 58 9.65 -11.22 -3.67
CA ASP A 58 10.60 -11.59 -4.71
C ASP A 58 11.89 -12.20 -4.12
N ALA A 59 12.82 -12.56 -5.00
CA ALA A 59 14.11 -13.11 -4.62
C ALA A 59 15.00 -12.13 -3.84
N ASN A 60 14.76 -10.82 -3.95
CA ASN A 60 15.50 -9.77 -3.23
C ASN A 60 14.90 -9.46 -1.85
N GLY A 61 13.75 -10.09 -1.49
CA GLY A 61 13.04 -9.85 -0.24
C GLY A 61 12.07 -8.66 -0.29
N ASN A 62 11.78 -8.10 -1.45
CA ASN A 62 10.79 -7.06 -1.59
C ASN A 62 9.37 -7.65 -1.51
N ILE A 63 8.44 -6.97 -0.82
CA ILE A 63 7.03 -7.38 -0.76
C ILE A 63 6.36 -7.07 -2.09
N THR A 64 6.18 -8.10 -2.93
CA THR A 64 5.52 -7.99 -4.24
C THR A 64 4.01 -7.99 -4.13
N ARG A 65 3.44 -8.63 -3.09
CA ARG A 65 2.00 -8.66 -2.83
C ARG A 65 1.71 -8.55 -1.35
N GLU A 66 0.76 -7.70 -0.98
CA GLU A 66 0.23 -7.57 0.37
C GLU A 66 -1.29 -7.68 0.31
N THR A 67 -1.88 -8.59 1.12
CA THR A 67 -3.32 -8.80 1.18
C THR A 67 -3.84 -8.54 2.58
N TYR A 68 -5.10 -8.08 2.69
CA TYR A 68 -5.77 -7.81 3.95
C TYR A 68 -6.83 -8.85 4.21
N LEU A 69 -6.81 -9.47 5.39
CA LEU A 69 -7.61 -10.62 5.76
C LEU A 69 -8.63 -10.26 6.84
N GLY A 70 -9.88 -10.69 6.66
CA GLY A 70 -10.92 -10.64 7.68
C GLY A 70 -10.76 -11.73 8.73
N LEU A 71 -11.69 -11.76 9.70
CA LEU A 71 -11.72 -12.78 10.75
C LEU A 71 -11.92 -14.22 10.22
N ASP A 72 -12.55 -14.35 9.06
CA ASP A 72 -12.77 -15.64 8.37
C ASP A 72 -11.63 -16.04 7.43
N GLY A 73 -10.54 -15.26 7.41
CA GLY A 73 -9.38 -15.46 6.56
C GLY A 73 -9.57 -15.09 5.09
N LYS A 74 -10.73 -14.53 4.71
CA LYS A 74 -10.97 -14.02 3.35
C LYS A 74 -10.46 -12.61 3.19
N LEU A 75 -10.27 -12.21 1.93
CA LEU A 75 -9.88 -10.85 1.59
C LEU A 75 -10.94 -9.83 2.05
N VAL A 76 -10.49 -8.69 2.55
CA VAL A 76 -11.36 -7.58 2.95
C VAL A 76 -10.77 -6.24 2.50
N ILE A 77 -11.63 -5.32 2.09
CA ILE A 77 -11.22 -3.95 1.77
C ILE A 77 -10.69 -3.26 3.04
N ASN A 78 -9.48 -2.75 2.97
CA ASN A 78 -8.87 -1.97 4.05
C ASN A 78 -9.34 -0.50 4.04
N SER A 79 -8.87 0.30 4.99
CA SER A 79 -9.19 1.74 5.08
C SER A 79 -8.71 2.58 3.89
N LYS A 80 -7.80 2.07 3.06
CA LYS A 80 -7.32 2.74 1.84
C LYS A 80 -8.18 2.42 0.61
N GLY A 81 -9.16 1.50 0.76
CA GLY A 81 -10.15 1.16 -0.26
C GLY A 81 -9.74 0.05 -1.22
N TYR A 82 -8.87 -0.87 -0.81
CA TYR A 82 -8.50 -2.08 -1.58
C TYR A 82 -8.25 -3.26 -0.63
N ALA A 83 -8.42 -4.49 -1.14
CA ALA A 83 -8.15 -5.71 -0.39
C ALA A 83 -6.72 -6.22 -0.60
N GLU A 84 -6.12 -5.86 -1.74
CA GLU A 84 -4.80 -6.35 -2.12
C GLU A 84 -4.05 -5.28 -2.90
N ILE A 85 -2.73 -5.23 -2.73
CA ILE A 85 -1.81 -4.41 -3.52
C ILE A 85 -0.67 -5.28 -4.04
N GLU A 86 -0.38 -5.15 -5.34
CA GLU A 86 0.75 -5.79 -5.99
C GLU A 86 1.77 -4.73 -6.41
N ARG A 87 3.06 -5.04 -6.27
CA ARG A 87 4.18 -4.14 -6.57
C ARG A 87 5.21 -4.79 -7.45
N SER A 88 5.74 -4.03 -8.40
CA SER A 88 6.95 -4.36 -9.15
C SER A 88 8.08 -3.44 -8.73
N PHE A 89 9.31 -3.95 -8.81
CA PHE A 89 10.52 -3.25 -8.37
C PHE A 89 11.55 -3.17 -9.49
N ASP A 90 12.38 -2.12 -9.48
CA ASP A 90 13.58 -2.03 -10.31
C ASP A 90 14.77 -2.78 -9.67
N GLU A 91 15.91 -2.79 -10.36
CA GLU A 91 17.14 -3.43 -9.88
C GLU A 91 17.72 -2.81 -8.60
N LYS A 92 17.25 -1.61 -8.22
CA LYS A 92 17.63 -0.91 -6.98
C LYS A 92 16.60 -1.07 -5.86
N ASN A 93 15.61 -1.95 -6.05
CA ASN A 93 14.48 -2.18 -5.14
C ASN A 93 13.55 -0.95 -4.96
N ASN A 94 13.48 -0.03 -5.93
CA ASN A 94 12.46 1.01 -5.93
C ASN A 94 11.15 0.44 -6.52
N VAL A 95 10.01 0.80 -5.95
CA VAL A 95 8.69 0.40 -6.48
C VAL A 95 8.41 1.13 -7.78
N VAL A 96 8.43 0.46 -8.92
CA VAL A 96 8.17 1.07 -10.23
C VAL A 96 6.71 1.01 -10.64
N GLN A 97 5.92 0.11 -10.05
CA GLN A 97 4.48 0.02 -10.30
C GLN A 97 3.74 -0.55 -9.09
N GLU A 98 2.50 -0.06 -8.84
CA GLU A 98 1.54 -0.62 -7.90
C GLU A 98 0.20 -0.83 -8.59
N TRP A 99 -0.46 -1.98 -8.32
CA TRP A 99 -1.82 -2.33 -8.73
C TRP A 99 -2.68 -2.60 -7.51
N TYR A 100 -3.98 -2.27 -7.59
CA TYR A 100 -4.94 -2.43 -6.51
C TYR A 100 -6.04 -3.41 -6.91
N TYR A 101 -6.48 -4.25 -5.95
CA TYR A 101 -7.44 -5.32 -6.21
C TYR A 101 -8.53 -5.34 -5.13
N ASP A 102 -9.71 -5.81 -5.52
CA ASP A 102 -10.86 -6.03 -4.65
C ASP A 102 -10.79 -7.37 -3.89
N GLU A 103 -11.87 -7.72 -3.15
CA GLU A 103 -11.96 -8.95 -2.35
C GLU A 103 -12.00 -10.23 -3.20
N GLU A 104 -12.26 -10.16 -4.48
CA GLU A 104 -12.20 -11.28 -5.43
C GLU A 104 -10.90 -11.29 -6.25
N SER A 105 -9.89 -10.52 -5.82
CA SER A 105 -8.60 -10.35 -6.53
C SER A 105 -8.76 -9.86 -7.97
N ARG A 106 -9.77 -9.05 -8.25
CA ARG A 106 -9.96 -8.39 -9.54
C ARG A 106 -9.33 -6.99 -9.49
N PRO A 107 -8.62 -6.54 -10.53
CA PRO A 107 -8.13 -5.17 -10.59
C PRO A 107 -9.27 -4.16 -10.39
N MET A 108 -9.03 -3.15 -9.56
CA MET A 108 -10.05 -2.16 -9.21
C MET A 108 -9.53 -0.72 -9.30
N THR A 109 -10.44 0.22 -9.55
CA THR A 109 -10.16 1.65 -9.40
C THR A 109 -10.40 2.06 -7.95
N ILE A 110 -9.38 2.56 -7.27
CA ILE A 110 -9.50 3.05 -5.88
C ILE A 110 -10.16 4.44 -5.84
N ALA A 111 -10.57 4.88 -4.65
CA ALA A 111 -11.21 6.19 -4.44
C ALA A 111 -10.36 7.40 -4.91
N ALA A 112 -9.06 7.21 -5.13
CA ALA A 112 -8.18 8.22 -5.71
C ALA A 112 -8.34 8.39 -7.24
N GLY A 113 -9.14 7.52 -7.92
CA GLY A 113 -9.52 7.64 -9.33
C GLY A 113 -8.60 6.89 -10.30
N TYR A 114 -7.77 5.96 -9.85
CA TYR A 114 -6.89 5.15 -10.70
C TYR A 114 -6.82 3.71 -10.21
N ALA A 115 -6.45 2.79 -11.09
CA ALA A 115 -6.32 1.36 -10.79
C ALA A 115 -4.87 0.95 -10.51
N SER A 116 -3.92 1.69 -11.04
CA SER A 116 -2.49 1.50 -10.77
C SER A 116 -1.73 2.81 -10.89
N ARG A 117 -0.49 2.83 -10.41
CA ARG A 117 0.45 3.92 -10.63
C ARG A 117 1.82 3.41 -11.00
N ALA A 118 2.47 4.11 -11.94
CA ALA A 118 3.84 3.85 -12.33
C ALA A 118 4.75 4.99 -11.87
N MET A 119 5.97 4.67 -11.43
CA MET A 119 6.91 5.62 -10.87
C MET A 119 8.28 5.49 -11.53
N THR A 120 8.99 6.63 -11.66
CA THR A 120 10.40 6.65 -12.05
C THR A 120 11.21 7.36 -10.97
N TYR A 121 12.50 7.05 -10.92
CA TYR A 121 13.39 7.50 -9.86
C TYR A 121 14.67 8.12 -10.42
N ASP A 122 15.29 8.99 -9.65
CA ASP A 122 16.65 9.44 -9.92
C ASP A 122 17.71 8.45 -9.40
N GLY A 123 18.97 8.78 -9.59
CA GLY A 123 20.09 7.94 -9.14
C GLY A 123 20.17 7.71 -7.62
N SER A 124 19.48 8.53 -6.83
CA SER A 124 19.41 8.46 -5.36
C SER A 124 18.14 7.80 -4.82
N GLY A 125 17.29 7.26 -5.70
CA GLY A 125 16.04 6.59 -5.31
C GLY A 125 14.88 7.55 -4.98
N ARG A 126 14.97 8.83 -5.39
CA ARG A 126 13.88 9.81 -5.20
C ARG A 126 12.94 9.78 -6.40
N VAL A 127 11.63 9.80 -6.15
CA VAL A 127 10.60 9.75 -7.21
C VAL A 127 10.70 10.97 -8.10
N LEU A 128 11.00 10.78 -9.39
CA LEU A 128 10.99 11.83 -10.41
C LEU A 128 9.62 12.04 -11.02
N THR A 129 8.94 10.94 -11.39
CA THR A 129 7.60 11.01 -11.99
C THR A 129 6.68 9.98 -11.35
N GLU A 130 5.39 10.28 -11.34
CA GLU A 130 4.33 9.36 -10.97
C GLU A 130 3.20 9.51 -11.99
N THR A 131 2.80 8.40 -12.61
CA THR A 131 1.73 8.35 -13.62
C THR A 131 0.60 7.48 -13.11
N PHE A 132 -0.63 7.97 -13.16
CA PHE A 132 -1.84 7.23 -12.77
C PHE A 132 -2.43 6.52 -13.97
N LEU A 133 -2.82 5.26 -13.80
CA LEU A 133 -3.25 4.38 -14.88
C LEU A 133 -4.64 3.81 -14.56
N ASP A 134 -5.45 3.63 -15.60
CA ASP A 134 -6.75 2.95 -15.53
C ASP A 134 -6.62 1.43 -15.48
N LEU A 135 -7.75 0.71 -15.47
CA LEU A 135 -7.80 -0.75 -15.49
C LEU A 135 -7.16 -1.40 -16.73
N SER A 136 -7.00 -0.65 -17.83
CA SER A 136 -6.34 -1.11 -19.05
C SER A 136 -4.84 -0.79 -19.09
N GLY A 137 -4.31 -0.14 -18.03
CA GLY A 137 -2.92 0.30 -17.97
C GLY A 137 -2.63 1.57 -18.75
N LYS A 138 -3.65 2.32 -19.17
CA LYS A 138 -3.50 3.61 -19.87
C LYS A 138 -3.53 4.76 -18.87
N PRO A 139 -2.81 5.88 -19.15
CA PRO A 139 -2.90 7.08 -18.34
C PRO A 139 -4.35 7.54 -18.13
N THR A 140 -4.68 7.90 -16.90
CA THR A 140 -6.01 8.38 -16.49
C THR A 140 -5.88 9.56 -15.53
N LEU A 141 -6.93 10.38 -15.44
CA LEU A 141 -6.97 11.44 -14.45
C LEU A 141 -7.30 10.84 -13.07
N ASN A 142 -6.56 11.24 -12.07
CA ASN A 142 -6.92 10.97 -10.69
C ASN A 142 -8.06 11.89 -10.22
N LYS A 143 -8.54 11.70 -9.00
CA LYS A 143 -9.64 12.53 -8.42
C LYS A 143 -9.36 14.03 -8.33
N TYR A 144 -8.11 14.45 -8.51
CA TYR A 144 -7.69 15.85 -8.49
C TYR A 144 -7.51 16.45 -9.89
N GLY A 145 -7.80 15.67 -10.96
CA GLY A 145 -7.82 16.12 -12.34
C GLY A 145 -6.44 16.16 -13.03
N TYR A 146 -5.46 15.42 -12.55
CA TYR A 146 -4.18 15.24 -13.25
C TYR A 146 -3.80 13.77 -13.38
N SER A 147 -3.04 13.46 -14.44
CA SER A 147 -2.63 12.09 -14.79
C SER A 147 -1.18 11.79 -14.42
N ASN A 148 -0.37 12.82 -14.28
CA ASN A 148 1.06 12.67 -14.05
C ASN A 148 1.58 13.78 -13.11
N THR A 149 2.60 13.43 -12.33
CA THR A 149 3.40 14.40 -11.56
C THR A 149 4.88 14.32 -11.96
N LYS A 150 5.57 15.46 -11.90
CA LYS A 150 7.03 15.54 -12.05
C LYS A 150 7.61 16.31 -10.88
N ARG A 151 8.64 15.75 -10.24
CA ARG A 151 9.30 16.34 -9.07
C ARG A 151 10.72 16.75 -9.39
N THR A 152 11.12 17.89 -8.85
CA THR A 152 12.50 18.41 -8.93
C THR A 152 13.05 18.54 -7.51
N TYR A 153 14.33 18.22 -7.36
CA TYR A 153 15.03 18.23 -6.08
C TYR A 153 16.26 19.14 -6.14
N ASP A 154 16.59 19.77 -5.02
CA ASP A 154 17.83 20.51 -4.85
C ASP A 154 19.03 19.57 -4.61
N GLU A 155 20.24 20.14 -4.54
CA GLU A 155 21.47 19.38 -4.28
C GLU A 155 21.49 18.67 -2.92
N LYS A 156 20.67 19.14 -1.95
CA LYS A 156 20.53 18.54 -0.63
C LYS A 156 19.47 17.42 -0.60
N GLY A 157 18.74 17.21 -1.70
CA GLY A 157 17.69 16.21 -1.82
C GLY A 157 16.31 16.68 -1.37
N ASN A 158 16.11 17.97 -1.08
CA ASN A 158 14.79 18.49 -0.78
C ASN A 158 13.98 18.66 -2.07
N GLN A 159 12.70 18.25 -2.06
CA GLN A 159 11.80 18.53 -3.17
C GLN A 159 11.54 20.04 -3.24
N VAL A 160 11.89 20.66 -4.36
CA VAL A 160 11.72 22.10 -4.58
C VAL A 160 10.58 22.44 -5.53
N LEU A 161 10.11 21.47 -6.33
CA LEU A 161 8.99 21.66 -7.25
C LEU A 161 8.25 20.35 -7.47
N GLU A 162 6.91 20.41 -7.53
CA GLU A 162 6.05 19.36 -8.08
C GLU A 162 5.13 19.99 -9.13
N GLU A 163 5.25 19.51 -10.35
CA GLU A 163 4.41 19.87 -11.49
C GLU A 163 3.40 18.75 -11.73
N ARG A 164 2.14 19.10 -12.05
CA ARG A 164 1.04 18.18 -12.30
C ARG A 164 0.48 18.42 -13.69
N PHE A 165 0.28 17.35 -14.44
CA PHE A 165 -0.09 17.41 -15.86
C PHE A 165 -1.37 16.62 -16.11
N ASP A 166 -2.20 17.12 -17.06
CA ASP A 166 -3.36 16.38 -17.57
C ASP A 166 -2.93 15.29 -18.58
N LEU A 167 -3.95 14.68 -19.24
CA LEU A 167 -3.72 13.62 -20.23
C LEU A 167 -3.01 14.11 -21.50
N ASP A 168 -3.16 15.39 -21.82
CA ASP A 168 -2.54 16.02 -22.99
C ASP A 168 -1.12 16.54 -22.68
N GLY A 169 -0.64 16.33 -21.45
CA GLY A 169 0.66 16.82 -20.99
C GLY A 169 0.67 18.32 -20.68
N LYS A 170 -0.49 18.96 -20.54
CA LYS A 170 -0.62 20.35 -20.16
C LYS A 170 -0.48 20.50 -18.65
N LEU A 171 0.29 21.49 -18.21
CA LEU A 171 0.45 21.82 -16.79
C LEU A 171 -0.89 22.25 -16.17
N VAL A 172 -1.31 21.53 -15.14
CA VAL A 172 -2.56 21.81 -14.37
C VAL A 172 -2.26 22.64 -13.15
N SER A 173 -1.21 22.32 -12.41
CA SER A 173 -0.81 23.02 -11.18
C SER A 173 0.65 22.72 -10.81
N THR A 174 1.20 23.57 -9.94
CA THR A 174 2.49 23.38 -9.26
C THR A 174 2.31 23.41 -7.75
N LYS A 175 3.24 22.79 -7.02
CA LYS A 175 3.28 22.80 -5.56
C LYS A 175 4.72 23.00 -5.08
#